data_9542edec6c04a6dca9e2170dcf66f5a9
#
_entry.id   9542edec6c04a6dca9e2170dcf66f5a9
#
_cell.length_a   1.000
_cell.length_b   1.000
_cell.length_c   1.000
_cell.angle_alpha   90.00
_cell.angle_beta   90.00
_cell.angle_gamma   90.00
#
_symmetry.space_group_name_H-M   'P 1'
#
loop_
_entity.id
_entity.type
_entity.pdbx_description
1 polymer ?
#
loop_
_entity_poly.entity_id
_entity_poly.type
_entity_poly.pdbx_seq_one_letter_code
_entity_poly.pdbx_strand_id
1 'polypeptide(L)'
;MSFQLPNLPYNFDALEPHIDSKTMQIHHGKHHAGYTTKLNAAIAGTDLEGKTIVDILKNLDMNNTAVRNNGGGYFNHTLFWEIIGPNCGGIPEGQLAAAINKDFGSFEEFKSNFSSAAGTRFGSGWAWLCVDLNGELEVCSTANQDNPLMPGECGKTPILGLDVWEHAYYLNYQNRRPDYIAAFFNVINWAKVSENYTSALN
;
A
#
# COMPACT_ATOMS: atom_id res chain seq x y z
N MET A 1 -12.34 11.02 -17.50
CA MET A 1 -11.58 11.88 -16.51
C MET A 1 -10.21 11.25 -16.31
N SER A 2 -9.15 12.07 -16.15
CA SER A 2 -7.79 11.59 -15.87
C SER A 2 -7.55 11.45 -14.38
N PHE A 3 -6.76 10.48 -13.97
CA PHE A 3 -6.27 10.35 -12.61
C PHE A 3 -5.33 11.52 -12.26
N GLN A 4 -5.39 12.00 -11.04
CA GLN A 4 -4.54 13.08 -10.54
C GLN A 4 -3.60 12.54 -9.47
N LEU A 5 -2.37 13.04 -9.42
CA LEU A 5 -1.49 12.75 -8.30
C LEU A 5 -2.11 13.35 -7.03
N PRO A 6 -2.47 12.56 -6.01
CA PRO A 6 -3.03 13.09 -4.79
C PRO A 6 -1.97 13.92 -4.04
N ASN A 7 -2.40 15.02 -3.42
CA ASN A 7 -1.54 15.78 -2.51
C ASN A 7 -1.25 14.96 -1.24
N LEU A 8 -0.04 15.08 -0.71
CA LEU A 8 0.24 14.54 0.62
C LEU A 8 -0.50 15.37 1.67
N PRO A 9 -1.10 14.74 2.69
CA PRO A 9 -1.77 15.45 3.78
C PRO A 9 -0.79 16.03 4.83
N TYR A 10 0.52 15.88 4.63
CA TYR A 10 1.61 16.31 5.51
C TYR A 10 2.84 16.72 4.70
N ASN A 11 3.77 17.43 5.33
CA ASN A 11 5.04 17.84 4.71
C ASN A 11 5.96 16.65 4.45
N PHE A 12 6.90 16.79 3.51
CA PHE A 12 7.85 15.72 3.16
C PHE A 12 8.77 15.29 4.32
N ASP A 13 9.02 16.15 5.29
CA ASP A 13 9.85 15.89 6.47
C ASP A 13 9.06 15.38 7.69
N ALA A 14 7.74 15.31 7.57
CA ALA A 14 6.85 15.02 8.69
C ALA A 14 6.98 13.59 9.26
N LEU A 15 7.54 12.66 8.46
CA LEU A 15 7.73 11.25 8.86
C LEU A 15 9.13 10.95 9.41
N GLU A 16 10.01 11.96 9.50
CA GLU A 16 11.31 11.79 10.12
C GLU A 16 11.19 11.48 11.62
N PRO A 17 12.08 10.66 12.17
CA PRO A 17 13.26 10.04 11.53
C PRO A 17 12.98 8.71 10.81
N HIS A 18 11.73 8.27 10.69
CA HIS A 18 11.35 6.94 10.19
C HIS A 18 11.41 6.83 8.66
N ILE A 19 11.00 7.86 7.94
CA ILE A 19 11.14 7.98 6.47
C ILE A 19 11.69 9.39 6.20
N ASP A 20 12.83 9.45 5.53
CA ASP A 20 13.53 10.72 5.30
C ASP A 20 12.84 11.58 4.24
N SER A 21 12.99 12.90 4.39
CA SER A 21 12.38 13.88 3.51
C SER A 21 12.79 13.72 2.04
N LYS A 22 14.03 13.29 1.77
CA LYS A 22 14.50 13.08 0.41
C LYS A 22 13.82 11.90 -0.27
N THR A 23 13.63 10.79 0.48
CA THR A 23 12.84 9.66 0.02
C THR A 23 11.43 10.10 -0.29
N MET A 24 10.74 10.82 0.60
CA MET A 24 9.37 11.29 0.38
C MET A 24 9.23 12.17 -0.87
N GLN A 25 10.16 13.11 -1.11
CA GLN A 25 10.16 13.97 -2.29
C GLN A 25 10.30 13.18 -3.60
N ILE A 26 11.16 12.16 -3.64
CA ILE A 26 11.39 11.32 -4.81
C ILE A 26 10.24 10.34 -4.97
N HIS A 27 9.85 9.66 -3.91
CA HIS A 27 8.85 8.60 -3.92
C HIS A 27 7.48 9.14 -4.35
N HIS A 28 7.01 10.24 -3.77
CA HIS A 28 5.78 10.90 -4.21
C HIS A 28 5.96 11.67 -5.53
N GLY A 29 6.94 12.58 -5.60
CA GLY A 29 7.05 13.55 -6.69
C GLY A 29 7.64 12.98 -8.00
N LYS A 30 8.25 11.81 -7.99
CA LYS A 30 8.81 11.15 -9.18
C LYS A 30 8.19 9.79 -9.44
N HIS A 31 8.23 8.85 -8.48
CA HIS A 31 7.69 7.50 -8.69
C HIS A 31 6.16 7.53 -8.83
N HIS A 32 5.42 8.03 -7.85
CA HIS A 32 3.96 8.10 -7.92
C HIS A 32 3.48 9.01 -9.06
N ALA A 33 4.07 10.19 -9.23
CA ALA A 33 3.77 11.07 -10.35
C ALA A 33 4.01 10.40 -11.72
N GLY A 34 5.07 9.59 -11.83
CA GLY A 34 5.38 8.81 -13.03
C GLY A 34 4.33 7.75 -13.32
N TYR A 35 3.88 7.00 -12.31
CA TYR A 35 2.79 6.03 -12.45
C TYR A 35 1.48 6.71 -12.87
N THR A 36 1.13 7.83 -12.25
CA THR A 36 -0.08 8.61 -12.59
C THR A 36 -0.08 9.05 -14.06
N THR A 37 1.04 9.61 -14.52
CA THR A 37 1.18 10.08 -15.91
C THR A 37 1.08 8.93 -16.90
N LYS A 38 1.79 7.83 -16.64
CA LYS A 38 1.83 6.67 -17.53
C LYS A 38 0.50 5.89 -17.53
N LEU A 39 -0.20 5.82 -16.39
CA LEU A 39 -1.54 5.24 -16.33
C LEU A 39 -2.50 6.02 -17.22
N ASN A 40 -2.55 7.35 -17.09
CA ASN A 40 -3.41 8.19 -17.93
C ASN A 40 -3.11 7.99 -19.41
N ALA A 41 -1.84 7.92 -19.80
CA ALA A 41 -1.46 7.64 -21.19
C ALA A 41 -1.92 6.25 -21.67
N ALA A 42 -1.84 5.24 -20.78
CA ALA A 42 -2.20 3.86 -21.13
C ALA A 42 -3.71 3.63 -21.31
N ILE A 43 -4.55 4.42 -20.61
CA ILE A 43 -6.02 4.27 -20.69
C ILE A 43 -6.69 5.24 -21.66
N ALA A 44 -5.99 6.27 -22.12
CA ALA A 44 -6.56 7.29 -23.00
C ALA A 44 -7.13 6.69 -24.29
N GLY A 45 -8.39 7.02 -24.60
CA GLY A 45 -9.10 6.52 -25.77
C GLY A 45 -9.46 5.02 -25.73
N THR A 46 -9.32 4.36 -24.58
CA THR A 46 -9.73 2.97 -24.37
C THR A 46 -11.04 2.90 -23.59
N ASP A 47 -11.62 1.70 -23.48
CA ASP A 47 -12.81 1.41 -22.66
C ASP A 47 -12.55 1.48 -21.14
N LEU A 48 -11.29 1.70 -20.74
CA LEU A 48 -10.89 1.93 -19.35
C LEU A 48 -10.98 3.40 -18.96
N GLU A 49 -11.06 4.30 -19.93
CA GLU A 49 -11.18 5.74 -19.63
C GLU A 49 -12.48 6.05 -18.88
N GLY A 50 -12.36 6.77 -17.78
CA GLY A 50 -13.49 7.15 -16.92
C GLY A 50 -13.89 6.11 -15.86
N LYS A 51 -13.32 4.90 -15.88
CA LYS A 51 -13.52 3.90 -14.82
C LYS A 51 -12.74 4.28 -13.57
N THR A 52 -13.18 3.78 -12.41
CA THR A 52 -12.41 3.90 -11.16
C THR A 52 -11.16 3.04 -11.22
N ILE A 53 -10.13 3.42 -10.47
CA ILE A 53 -8.90 2.60 -10.42
C ILE A 53 -9.18 1.19 -9.88
N VAL A 54 -10.10 1.07 -8.91
CA VAL A 54 -10.50 -0.23 -8.34
C VAL A 54 -11.16 -1.11 -9.40
N ASP A 55 -12.08 -0.55 -10.21
CA ASP A 55 -12.73 -1.30 -11.30
C ASP A 55 -11.71 -1.74 -12.37
N ILE A 56 -10.75 -0.87 -12.70
CA ILE A 56 -9.69 -1.19 -13.65
C ILE A 56 -8.85 -2.36 -13.13
N LEU A 57 -8.44 -2.33 -11.86
CA LEU A 57 -7.58 -3.35 -11.28
C LEU A 57 -8.29 -4.69 -11.07
N LYS A 58 -9.54 -4.68 -10.61
CA LYS A 58 -10.33 -5.91 -10.43
C LYS A 58 -10.63 -6.66 -11.73
N ASN A 59 -10.73 -5.93 -12.84
CA ASN A 59 -11.05 -6.48 -14.16
C ASN A 59 -9.85 -6.40 -15.14
N LEU A 60 -8.64 -6.33 -14.60
CA LEU A 60 -7.42 -6.14 -15.38
C LEU A 60 -7.11 -7.34 -16.26
N ASP A 61 -6.83 -7.10 -17.55
CA ASP A 61 -6.05 -8.05 -18.33
C ASP A 61 -4.59 -8.00 -17.89
N MET A 62 -4.14 -9.04 -17.21
CA MET A 62 -2.78 -9.13 -16.66
C MET A 62 -1.68 -9.07 -17.74
N ASN A 63 -2.02 -9.30 -19.01
CA ASN A 63 -1.11 -9.13 -20.15
C ASN A 63 -0.97 -7.66 -20.59
N ASN A 64 -1.90 -6.79 -20.17
CA ASN A 64 -1.76 -5.34 -20.38
C ASN A 64 -0.76 -4.77 -19.35
N THR A 65 0.53 -4.99 -19.60
CA THR A 65 1.61 -4.61 -18.68
C THR A 65 1.66 -3.12 -18.39
N ALA A 66 1.23 -2.26 -19.33
CA ALA A 66 1.20 -0.82 -19.12
C ALA A 66 0.18 -0.43 -18.04
N VAL A 67 -1.06 -0.96 -18.11
CA VAL A 67 -2.10 -0.69 -17.11
C VAL A 67 -1.78 -1.43 -15.81
N ARG A 68 -1.31 -2.70 -15.87
CA ARG A 68 -0.90 -3.48 -14.69
C ARG A 68 0.11 -2.73 -13.83
N ASN A 69 1.23 -2.32 -14.43
CA ASN A 69 2.32 -1.70 -13.68
C ASN A 69 1.96 -0.27 -13.21
N ASN A 70 1.35 0.51 -14.08
CA ASN A 70 1.09 1.92 -13.76
C ASN A 70 -0.22 2.11 -12.97
N GLY A 71 -1.24 1.31 -13.23
CA GLY A 71 -2.47 1.26 -12.44
C GLY A 71 -2.22 0.73 -11.03
N GLY A 72 -1.45 -0.37 -10.92
CA GLY A 72 -1.01 -0.88 -9.64
C GLY A 72 -0.17 0.16 -8.88
N GLY A 73 0.84 0.75 -9.55
CA GLY A 73 1.66 1.79 -8.93
C GLY A 73 0.86 3.01 -8.47
N TYR A 74 -0.12 3.46 -9.24
CA TYR A 74 -0.99 4.55 -8.83
C TYR A 74 -1.81 4.20 -7.57
N PHE A 75 -2.48 3.06 -7.59
CA PHE A 75 -3.32 2.61 -6.47
C PHE A 75 -2.50 2.38 -5.20
N ASN A 76 -1.41 1.62 -5.31
CA ASN A 76 -0.57 1.23 -4.18
C ASN A 76 -0.03 2.45 -3.44
N HIS A 77 0.49 3.44 -4.19
CA HIS A 77 1.04 4.65 -3.60
C HIS A 77 -0.05 5.57 -3.05
N THR A 78 -1.22 5.65 -3.69
CA THR A 78 -2.37 6.40 -3.15
C THR A 78 -2.72 5.88 -1.76
N LEU A 79 -2.91 4.56 -1.63
CA LEU A 79 -3.18 3.92 -0.33
C LEU A 79 -2.04 4.19 0.66
N PHE A 80 -0.78 4.05 0.23
CA PHE A 80 0.39 4.21 1.09
C PHE A 80 0.43 5.58 1.80
N TRP A 81 0.17 6.66 1.06
CA TRP A 81 0.17 8.01 1.65
C TRP A 81 -0.96 8.25 2.65
N GLU A 82 -2.09 7.59 2.48
CA GLU A 82 -3.24 7.73 3.37
C GLU A 82 -3.05 6.97 4.68
N ILE A 83 -2.37 5.80 4.64
CA ILE A 83 -2.23 4.90 5.79
C ILE A 83 -0.99 5.18 6.64
N ILE A 84 -0.20 6.19 6.31
CA ILE A 84 0.92 6.66 7.12
C ILE A 84 0.76 8.14 7.46
N GLY A 85 1.34 8.56 8.55
CA GLY A 85 1.25 9.97 8.97
C GLY A 85 2.17 10.31 10.14
N PRO A 86 2.38 11.63 10.38
CA PRO A 86 3.13 12.12 11.52
C PRO A 86 2.36 11.85 12.82
N ASN A 87 3.10 11.63 13.92
CA ASN A 87 2.54 11.37 15.26
C ASN A 87 1.54 10.20 15.30
N CYS A 88 1.72 9.25 14.40
CA CYS A 88 0.97 8.00 14.30
C CYS A 88 1.75 6.84 14.92
N GLY A 89 1.41 5.60 14.59
CA GLY A 89 1.99 4.40 15.17
C GLY A 89 1.14 3.84 16.31
N GLY A 90 1.77 3.07 17.21
CA GLY A 90 1.04 2.39 18.29
C GLY A 90 0.33 1.13 17.79
N ILE A 91 -0.85 0.87 18.31
CA ILE A 91 -1.69 -0.30 17.99
C ILE A 91 -3.09 0.15 17.55
N PRO A 92 -3.77 -0.61 16.69
CA PRO A 92 -5.16 -0.32 16.35
C PRO A 92 -6.11 -0.51 17.54
N GLU A 93 -7.27 0.13 17.45
CA GLU A 93 -8.34 0.01 18.44
C GLU A 93 -9.66 -0.47 17.77
N GLY A 94 -10.68 -0.72 18.59
CA GLY A 94 -12.02 -1.02 18.13
C GLY A 94 -12.15 -2.31 17.31
N GLN A 95 -12.94 -2.26 16.23
CA GLN A 95 -13.24 -3.43 15.41
C GLN A 95 -12.01 -4.04 14.73
N LEU A 96 -11.09 -3.22 14.24
CA LEU A 96 -9.87 -3.71 13.61
C LEU A 96 -8.99 -4.46 14.61
N ALA A 97 -8.83 -3.94 15.85
CA ALA A 97 -8.09 -4.64 16.89
C ALA A 97 -8.72 -6.00 17.25
N ALA A 98 -10.05 -6.04 17.33
CA ALA A 98 -10.77 -7.29 17.58
C ALA A 98 -10.56 -8.31 16.44
N ALA A 99 -10.61 -7.86 15.18
CA ALA A 99 -10.36 -8.71 14.01
C ALA A 99 -8.91 -9.23 13.98
N ILE A 100 -7.93 -8.37 14.26
CA ILE A 100 -6.52 -8.77 14.36
C ILE A 100 -6.32 -9.84 15.46
N ASN A 101 -6.91 -9.65 16.64
CA ASN A 101 -6.82 -10.63 17.71
C ASN A 101 -7.52 -11.95 17.36
N LYS A 102 -8.67 -11.89 16.67
CA LYS A 102 -9.39 -13.07 16.20
C LYS A 102 -8.57 -13.87 15.18
N ASP A 103 -8.01 -13.20 14.16
CA ASP A 103 -7.45 -13.88 12.99
C ASP A 103 -5.96 -14.20 13.15
N PHE A 104 -5.22 -13.43 13.96
CA PHE A 104 -3.79 -13.64 14.21
C PHE A 104 -3.45 -14.05 15.65
N GLY A 105 -4.39 -13.98 16.59
CA GLY A 105 -4.18 -14.27 18.00
C GLY A 105 -3.75 -13.06 18.83
N SER A 106 -2.91 -12.18 18.27
CA SER A 106 -2.46 -10.93 18.92
C SER A 106 -1.97 -9.92 17.88
N PHE A 107 -1.80 -8.67 18.31
CA PHE A 107 -1.14 -7.65 17.49
C PHE A 107 0.33 -7.99 17.19
N GLU A 108 1.03 -8.57 18.15
CA GLU A 108 2.44 -8.99 17.99
C GLU A 108 2.57 -10.09 16.95
N GLU A 109 1.67 -11.07 16.91
CA GLU A 109 1.65 -12.12 15.90
C GLU A 109 1.31 -11.55 14.52
N PHE A 110 0.33 -10.66 14.43
CA PHE A 110 0.07 -9.92 13.19
C PHE A 110 1.33 -9.19 12.72
N LYS A 111 1.97 -8.41 13.60
CA LYS A 111 3.18 -7.66 13.29
C LYS A 111 4.31 -8.57 12.83
N SER A 112 4.48 -9.74 13.45
CA SER A 112 5.44 -10.76 13.06
C SER A 112 5.14 -11.30 11.64
N ASN A 113 3.89 -11.67 11.37
CA ASN A 113 3.46 -12.19 10.08
C ASN A 113 3.61 -11.15 8.96
N PHE A 114 3.22 -9.90 9.21
CA PHE A 114 3.36 -8.80 8.26
C PHE A 114 4.84 -8.49 7.98
N SER A 115 5.67 -8.43 9.03
CA SER A 115 7.10 -8.20 8.90
C SER A 115 7.79 -9.35 8.13
N SER A 116 7.37 -10.59 8.36
CA SER A 116 7.87 -11.74 7.62
C SER A 116 7.50 -11.66 6.13
N ALA A 117 6.25 -11.34 5.80
CA ALA A 117 5.81 -11.16 4.41
C ALA A 117 6.59 -10.04 3.70
N ALA A 118 6.83 -8.92 4.37
CA ALA A 118 7.63 -7.80 3.86
C ALA A 118 9.11 -8.18 3.69
N GLY A 119 9.69 -8.86 4.68
CA GLY A 119 11.11 -9.24 4.70
C GLY A 119 11.46 -10.32 3.69
N THR A 120 10.57 -11.30 3.49
CA THR A 120 10.76 -12.43 2.57
C THR A 120 10.35 -12.13 1.13
N ARG A 121 9.67 -11.00 0.85
CA ARG A 121 9.39 -10.59 -0.53
C ARG A 121 10.69 -10.37 -1.28
N PHE A 122 11.03 -11.33 -2.14
CA PHE A 122 12.25 -11.25 -2.96
C PHE A 122 12.11 -10.20 -4.05
N GLY A 123 13.10 -9.30 -4.15
CA GLY A 123 13.09 -8.20 -5.11
C GLY A 123 12.11 -7.09 -4.71
N SER A 124 11.57 -6.40 -5.71
CA SER A 124 10.60 -5.32 -5.54
C SER A 124 9.19 -5.87 -5.31
N GLY A 125 8.42 -5.21 -4.47
CA GLY A 125 7.04 -5.59 -4.23
C GLY A 125 6.44 -4.88 -3.03
N TRP A 126 5.36 -5.45 -2.52
CA TRP A 126 4.56 -4.91 -1.42
C TRP A 126 4.16 -6.02 -0.45
N ALA A 127 4.04 -5.69 0.83
CA ALA A 127 3.35 -6.49 1.82
C ALA A 127 2.02 -5.86 2.18
N TRP A 128 0.99 -6.67 2.41
CA TRP A 128 -0.38 -6.21 2.59
C TRP A 128 -1.04 -6.83 3.81
N LEU A 129 -1.89 -6.05 4.49
CA LEU A 129 -2.99 -6.56 5.29
C LEU A 129 -4.26 -6.36 4.47
N CYS A 130 -4.99 -7.44 4.25
CA CYS A 130 -6.20 -7.47 3.44
C CYS A 130 -7.39 -7.95 4.27
N VAL A 131 -8.59 -7.57 3.83
CA VAL A 131 -9.85 -8.02 4.42
C VAL A 131 -10.77 -8.57 3.33
N ASP A 132 -11.49 -9.64 3.62
CA ASP A 132 -12.56 -10.14 2.77
C ASP A 132 -13.95 -9.61 3.20
N LEU A 133 -14.98 -9.99 2.45
CA LEU A 133 -16.36 -9.54 2.72
C LEU A 133 -16.96 -10.07 4.04
N ASN A 134 -16.32 -11.09 4.66
CA ASN A 134 -16.71 -11.62 5.96
C ASN A 134 -15.99 -10.92 7.13
N GLY A 135 -15.08 -9.97 6.81
CA GLY A 135 -14.24 -9.30 7.78
C GLY A 135 -13.03 -10.11 8.23
N GLU A 136 -12.68 -11.19 7.53
CA GLU A 136 -11.49 -12.00 7.82
C GLU A 136 -10.24 -11.34 7.26
N LEU A 137 -9.23 -11.20 8.11
CA LEU A 137 -7.97 -10.58 7.79
C LEU A 137 -6.94 -11.61 7.29
N GLU A 138 -6.15 -11.18 6.30
CA GLU A 138 -5.04 -11.97 5.78
C GLU A 138 -3.82 -11.08 5.49
N VAL A 139 -2.63 -11.61 5.77
CA VAL A 139 -1.36 -11.01 5.35
C VAL A 139 -0.87 -11.71 4.09
N CYS A 140 -0.59 -10.95 3.05
CA CYS A 140 0.02 -11.46 1.82
C CYS A 140 1.11 -10.52 1.28
N SER A 141 1.81 -10.93 0.23
CA SER A 141 2.75 -10.06 -0.47
C SER A 141 2.69 -10.29 -1.97
N THR A 142 2.85 -9.21 -2.74
CA THR A 142 2.80 -9.23 -4.21
C THR A 142 4.10 -8.70 -4.80
N ALA A 143 4.44 -9.14 -6.02
CA ALA A 143 5.63 -8.68 -6.72
C ALA A 143 5.38 -7.35 -7.46
N ASN A 144 6.45 -6.57 -7.62
CA ASN A 144 6.42 -5.32 -8.38
C ASN A 144 5.31 -4.36 -7.93
N GLN A 145 4.40 -3.97 -8.84
CA GLN A 145 3.26 -3.12 -8.53
C GLN A 145 1.93 -3.90 -8.53
N ASP A 146 1.97 -5.23 -8.58
CA ASP A 146 0.78 -6.04 -8.39
C ASP A 146 0.21 -5.83 -6.98
N ASN A 147 -1.09 -5.98 -6.85
CA ASN A 147 -1.78 -5.80 -5.57
C ASN A 147 -2.96 -6.77 -5.42
N PRO A 148 -3.50 -6.93 -4.20
CA PRO A 148 -4.53 -7.91 -3.89
C PRO A 148 -5.83 -7.81 -4.68
N LEU A 149 -6.12 -6.66 -5.33
CA LEU A 149 -7.31 -6.47 -6.16
C LEU A 149 -7.20 -7.15 -7.53
N MET A 150 -5.97 -7.42 -7.99
CA MET A 150 -5.73 -7.92 -9.34
C MET A 150 -6.09 -9.39 -9.49
N PRO A 151 -6.52 -9.83 -10.70
CA PRO A 151 -6.80 -11.23 -10.99
C PRO A 151 -5.60 -12.13 -10.72
N GLY A 152 -5.82 -13.22 -9.99
CA GLY A 152 -4.77 -14.20 -9.64
C GLY A 152 -3.97 -13.87 -8.37
N GLU A 153 -4.18 -12.71 -7.79
CA GLU A 153 -3.68 -12.33 -6.46
C GLU A 153 -4.66 -12.75 -5.36
N CYS A 154 -4.51 -12.30 -4.11
CA CYS A 154 -5.34 -12.80 -3.00
C CYS A 154 -6.85 -12.47 -3.12
N GLY A 155 -7.27 -11.57 -4.01
CA GLY A 155 -8.69 -11.28 -4.28
C GLY A 155 -9.43 -10.58 -3.14
N LYS A 156 -8.70 -10.06 -2.14
CA LYS A 156 -9.24 -9.35 -0.97
C LYS A 156 -8.96 -7.85 -1.08
N THR A 157 -9.64 -7.05 -0.27
CA THR A 157 -9.43 -5.60 -0.25
C THR A 157 -8.22 -5.25 0.62
N PRO A 158 -7.16 -4.63 0.09
CA PRO A 158 -6.03 -4.18 0.89
C PRO A 158 -6.43 -2.96 1.74
N ILE A 159 -6.14 -3.03 3.04
CA ILE A 159 -6.41 -1.96 4.01
C ILE A 159 -5.14 -1.32 4.56
N LEU A 160 -4.01 -2.04 4.49
CA LEU A 160 -2.67 -1.58 4.84
C LEU A 160 -1.70 -2.13 3.80
N GLY A 161 -0.72 -1.33 3.37
CA GLY A 161 0.32 -1.74 2.43
C GLY A 161 1.67 -1.16 2.80
N LEU A 162 2.74 -1.95 2.65
CA LEU A 162 4.12 -1.52 2.82
C LEU A 162 4.88 -1.72 1.51
N ASP A 163 5.41 -0.62 0.98
CA ASP A 163 6.31 -0.64 -0.16
C ASP A 163 7.67 -1.19 0.25
N VAL A 164 8.08 -2.31 -0.36
CA VAL A 164 9.41 -2.90 -0.13
C VAL A 164 10.31 -2.81 -1.37
N TRP A 165 9.95 -1.98 -2.35
CA TRP A 165 10.89 -1.51 -3.36
C TRP A 165 12.03 -0.75 -2.70
N GLU A 166 13.25 -0.91 -3.18
CA GLU A 166 14.41 -0.22 -2.60
C GLU A 166 14.27 1.32 -2.63
N HIS A 167 13.56 1.88 -3.61
CA HIS A 167 13.32 3.32 -3.66
C HIS A 167 12.56 3.88 -2.45
N ALA A 168 11.82 3.04 -1.73
CA ALA A 168 11.05 3.44 -0.55
C ALA A 168 11.92 3.61 0.71
N TYR A 169 13.13 3.01 0.75
CA TYR A 169 13.90 2.97 1.99
C TYR A 169 15.43 3.09 1.83
N TYR A 170 15.98 2.97 0.63
CA TYR A 170 17.42 2.80 0.43
C TYR A 170 18.25 3.99 0.91
N LEU A 171 17.75 5.22 0.77
CA LEU A 171 18.50 6.42 1.19
C LEU A 171 18.75 6.46 2.69
N ASN A 172 17.81 5.97 3.50
CA ASN A 172 17.92 5.97 4.96
C ASN A 172 18.43 4.63 5.53
N TYR A 173 18.04 3.51 4.91
CA TYR A 173 18.29 2.17 5.45
C TYR A 173 19.24 1.32 4.63
N GLN A 174 19.54 1.66 3.38
CA GLN A 174 20.35 0.88 2.43
C GLN A 174 19.81 -0.56 2.34
N ASN A 175 20.66 -1.56 2.61
CA ASN A 175 20.27 -2.97 2.58
C ASN A 175 19.52 -3.45 3.84
N ARG A 176 19.32 -2.58 4.83
CA ARG A 176 18.67 -2.95 6.09
C ARG A 176 17.14 -2.86 6.02
N ARG A 177 16.54 -3.62 5.10
CA ARG A 177 15.07 -3.69 4.97
C ARG A 177 14.37 -4.02 6.30
N PRO A 178 14.87 -4.91 7.17
CA PRO A 178 14.24 -5.16 8.47
C PRO A 178 14.10 -3.90 9.35
N ASP A 179 15.09 -3.00 9.34
CA ASP A 179 15.03 -1.76 10.11
C ASP A 179 13.94 -0.81 9.57
N TYR A 180 13.80 -0.73 8.23
CA TYR A 180 12.73 0.02 7.59
C TYR A 180 11.35 -0.55 7.94
N ILE A 181 11.20 -1.88 7.88
CA ILE A 181 9.95 -2.56 8.27
C ILE A 181 9.59 -2.22 9.72
N ALA A 182 10.56 -2.27 10.63
CA ALA A 182 10.35 -1.90 12.03
C ALA A 182 9.97 -0.42 12.20
N ALA A 183 10.62 0.48 11.45
CA ALA A 183 10.35 1.91 11.47
C ALA A 183 8.94 2.25 10.93
N PHE A 184 8.45 1.52 9.94
CA PHE A 184 7.13 1.72 9.35
C PHE A 184 6.00 1.65 10.39
N PHE A 185 6.08 0.74 11.37
CA PHE A 185 5.07 0.63 12.42
C PHE A 185 4.93 1.88 13.29
N ASN A 186 5.92 2.78 13.28
CA ASN A 186 5.86 4.04 14.04
C ASN A 186 5.11 5.15 13.27
N VAL A 187 4.81 4.95 12.00
CA VAL A 187 4.12 5.94 11.16
C VAL A 187 2.77 5.48 10.63
N ILE A 188 2.34 4.25 10.96
CA ILE A 188 1.02 3.74 10.52
C ILE A 188 -0.10 4.57 11.15
N ASN A 189 -0.96 5.12 10.32
CA ASN A 189 -2.20 5.77 10.71
C ASN A 189 -3.31 4.72 10.93
N TRP A 190 -3.33 4.14 12.14
CA TRP A 190 -4.29 3.09 12.47
C TRP A 190 -5.75 3.54 12.41
N ALA A 191 -6.02 4.83 12.60
CA ALA A 191 -7.37 5.38 12.41
C ALA A 191 -7.80 5.22 10.94
N LYS A 192 -6.93 5.57 9.99
CA LYS A 192 -7.21 5.40 8.55
C LYS A 192 -7.32 3.93 8.15
N VAL A 193 -6.46 3.07 8.68
CA VAL A 193 -6.54 1.62 8.43
C VAL A 193 -7.87 1.05 8.96
N SER A 194 -8.35 1.53 10.12
CA SER A 194 -9.65 1.14 10.67
C SER A 194 -10.83 1.64 9.84
N GLU A 195 -10.73 2.86 9.25
CA GLU A 195 -11.72 3.34 8.27
C GLU A 195 -11.75 2.44 7.03
N ASN A 196 -10.57 2.09 6.48
CA ASN A 196 -10.47 1.21 5.32
C ASN A 196 -11.09 -0.15 5.62
N TYR A 197 -10.82 -0.72 6.81
CA TYR A 197 -11.43 -1.96 7.28
C TYR A 197 -12.97 -1.87 7.29
N THR A 198 -13.51 -0.84 7.95
CA THR A 198 -14.96 -0.65 8.05
C THR A 198 -15.61 -0.43 6.69
N SER A 199 -14.95 0.34 5.81
CA SER A 199 -15.45 0.62 4.46
C SER A 199 -15.47 -0.61 3.56
N ALA A 200 -14.55 -1.55 3.77
CA ALA A 200 -14.48 -2.79 2.99
C ALA A 200 -15.59 -3.80 3.37
N LEU A 201 -16.24 -3.62 4.52
CA LEU A 201 -17.36 -4.46 4.99
C LEU A 201 -18.73 -3.98 4.52
N ASN A 202 -18.83 -2.78 3.92
CA ASN A 202 -20.06 -2.16 3.43
C ASN A 202 -20.13 -2.21 1.90
#